data_c56c0a5eb519da27d96255b9ab4fdbb5
#
_entry.id   c56c0a5eb519da27d96255b9ab4fdbb5
#
_cell.length_a   1.000
_cell.length_b   1.000
_cell.length_c   1.000
_cell.angle_alpha   90.00
_cell.angle_beta   90.00
_cell.angle_gamma   90.00
#
_symmetry.space_group_name_H-M   'P 1'
#
loop_
_entity.id
_entity.type
_entity.pdbx_description
1 polymer ?
#
loop_
_entity_poly.entity_id
_entity_poly.type
_entity_poly.pdbx_seq_one_letter_code
_entity_poly.pdbx_strand_id
1 'polypeptide(L)'
;MRKIFFTLTLITIPILSIFASGEKETNLGGQIDVYAEYSPIEEVTISLGKEVSFTNFLATENGVFDATNTVLGVTYTPHPNIAIEAGYEFLYSNAEVMEHCVKLSAIPQVELGDFSLSLQETAQMTYSMFEKSYNWQIVSNWEVAYGIPNTPLSAYIYTEMTNPLTPNNTPWHDEFCHGVGLDWSIDEINTLGIYYEFSHTVDSYSHLIGIGYTASF
;
A
#
# COMPACT_ATOMS: atom_id res chain seq x y z
N MET A 1 23.80 18.08 -9.39
CA MET A 1 24.05 16.88 -10.21
C MET A 1 24.00 15.56 -9.43
N ARG A 2 24.55 15.43 -8.20
CA ARG A 2 24.45 14.17 -7.41
C ARG A 2 23.01 13.78 -7.03
N LYS A 3 22.12 14.73 -6.75
CA LYS A 3 20.71 14.48 -6.36
C LYS A 3 19.87 13.85 -7.49
N ILE A 4 20.11 14.26 -8.74
CA ILE A 4 19.40 13.71 -9.92
C ILE A 4 19.77 12.24 -10.19
N PHE A 5 21.02 11.85 -9.90
CA PHE A 5 21.46 10.48 -10.06
C PHE A 5 20.77 9.52 -9.08
N PHE A 6 20.52 9.96 -7.86
CA PHE A 6 19.85 9.13 -6.84
C PHE A 6 18.38 8.85 -7.22
N THR A 7 17.66 9.88 -7.68
CA THR A 7 16.27 9.73 -8.13
C THR A 7 16.14 8.84 -9.36
N LEU A 8 17.08 8.93 -10.30
CA LEU A 8 17.07 8.08 -11.51
C LEU A 8 17.35 6.61 -11.17
N THR A 9 18.22 6.34 -10.21
CA THR A 9 18.57 4.97 -9.79
C THR A 9 17.40 4.32 -9.03
N LEU A 10 16.63 5.09 -8.25
CA LEU A 10 15.47 4.59 -7.53
C LEU A 10 14.34 4.14 -8.47
N ILE A 11 14.13 4.87 -9.57
CA ILE A 11 13.09 4.55 -10.57
C ILE A 11 13.52 3.37 -11.47
N THR A 12 14.81 3.14 -11.66
CA THR A 12 15.30 2.09 -12.58
C THR A 12 15.31 0.69 -11.96
N ILE A 13 15.39 0.54 -10.65
CA ILE A 13 15.44 -0.77 -9.99
C ILE A 13 14.14 -1.57 -10.21
N PRO A 14 12.94 -1.04 -9.98
CA PRO A 14 11.71 -1.78 -10.27
C PRO A 14 11.50 -2.05 -11.75
N ILE A 15 11.91 -1.15 -12.65
CA ILE A 15 11.79 -1.36 -14.10
C ILE A 15 12.68 -2.51 -14.57
N LEU A 16 13.87 -2.69 -14.00
CA LEU A 16 14.76 -3.81 -14.34
C LEU A 16 14.20 -5.17 -13.87
N SER A 17 13.38 -5.21 -12.81
CA SER A 17 12.75 -6.45 -12.37
C SER A 17 11.69 -6.97 -13.35
N ILE A 18 11.04 -6.09 -14.12
CA ILE A 18 10.07 -6.46 -15.17
C ILE A 18 10.72 -7.34 -16.24
N PHE A 19 12.02 -7.14 -16.54
CA PHE A 19 12.74 -7.89 -17.56
C PHE A 19 13.44 -9.15 -17.03
N ALA A 20 13.46 -9.34 -15.72
CA ALA A 20 14.11 -10.47 -15.07
C ALA A 20 13.16 -11.64 -14.77
N SER A 21 11.85 -11.50 -15.05
CA SER A 21 10.87 -12.54 -14.79
C SER A 21 11.10 -13.72 -15.75
N GLY A 22 11.49 -14.86 -15.17
CA GLY A 22 11.53 -16.14 -15.86
C GLY A 22 10.13 -16.67 -16.20
N GLU A 23 9.95 -17.98 -16.28
CA GLU A 23 8.70 -18.66 -16.67
C GLU A 23 7.48 -18.50 -15.73
N LYS A 24 7.53 -17.58 -14.74
CA LYS A 24 6.40 -17.34 -13.83
C LYS A 24 5.33 -16.47 -14.50
N GLU A 25 4.07 -16.68 -14.11
CA GLU A 25 2.97 -15.82 -14.55
C GLU A 25 3.19 -14.38 -14.10
N THR A 26 3.04 -13.47 -15.04
CA THR A 26 3.21 -12.03 -14.79
C THR A 26 1.89 -11.32 -15.07
N ASN A 27 1.36 -10.64 -14.06
CA ASN A 27 0.12 -9.88 -14.17
C ASN A 27 0.43 -8.37 -14.08
N LEU A 28 -0.25 -7.58 -14.90
CA LEU A 28 -0.23 -6.12 -14.82
C LEU A 28 -1.61 -5.63 -14.38
N GLY A 29 -1.67 -5.01 -13.22
CA GLY A 29 -2.86 -4.41 -12.64
C GLY A 29 -2.86 -2.89 -12.69
N GLY A 30 -4.01 -2.31 -12.42
CA GLY A 30 -4.20 -0.90 -12.14
C GLY A 30 -5.00 -0.71 -10.86
N GLN A 31 -4.81 0.41 -10.16
CA GLN A 31 -5.55 0.74 -8.96
C GLN A 31 -5.89 2.22 -8.90
N ILE A 32 -7.06 2.52 -8.37
CA ILE A 32 -7.50 3.88 -8.06
C ILE A 32 -7.93 3.91 -6.61
N ASP A 33 -7.32 4.81 -5.84
CA ASP A 33 -7.57 4.99 -4.43
C ASP A 33 -8.12 6.39 -4.15
N VAL A 34 -9.15 6.46 -3.33
CA VAL A 34 -9.71 7.74 -2.88
C VAL A 34 -9.91 7.68 -1.38
N TYR A 35 -9.28 8.59 -0.65
CA TYR A 35 -9.37 8.70 0.80
C TYR A 35 -9.87 10.06 1.23
N ALA A 36 -10.64 10.07 2.31
CA ALA A 36 -11.01 11.24 3.06
C ALA A 36 -10.54 11.06 4.50
N GLU A 37 -9.85 12.05 5.04
CA GLU A 37 -9.32 12.06 6.40
C GLU A 37 -9.91 13.23 7.17
N TYR A 38 -10.23 13.00 8.42
CA TYR A 38 -10.71 14.01 9.33
C TYR A 38 -9.97 13.93 10.66
N SER A 39 -9.36 15.04 11.08
CA SER A 39 -8.63 15.13 12.35
C SER A 39 -9.39 16.00 13.35
N PRO A 40 -10.27 15.39 14.18
CA PRO A 40 -11.04 16.13 15.19
C PRO A 40 -10.16 16.78 16.25
N ILE A 41 -9.00 16.21 16.50
CA ILE A 41 -7.93 16.74 17.35
C ILE A 41 -6.58 16.35 16.70
N GLU A 42 -5.51 17.05 17.06
CA GLU A 42 -4.19 16.89 16.46
C GLU A 42 -3.65 15.45 16.54
N GLU A 43 -4.00 14.72 17.61
CA GLU A 43 -3.50 13.36 17.83
C GLU A 43 -4.36 12.26 17.21
N VAL A 44 -5.54 12.58 16.67
CA VAL A 44 -6.48 11.57 16.15
C VAL A 44 -6.89 11.89 14.73
N THR A 45 -6.69 10.94 13.84
CA THR A 45 -7.19 10.99 12.45
C THR A 45 -8.16 9.84 12.20
N ILE A 46 -9.29 10.14 11.60
CA ILE A 46 -10.28 9.17 11.12
C ILE A 46 -10.19 9.16 9.60
N SER A 47 -9.99 8.00 9.00
CA SER A 47 -9.90 7.82 7.56
C SER A 47 -11.05 6.97 7.01
N LEU A 48 -11.53 7.34 5.84
CA LEU A 48 -12.46 6.56 5.04
C LEU A 48 -11.91 6.50 3.62
N GLY A 49 -11.72 5.30 3.10
CA GLY A 49 -11.15 5.09 1.79
C GLY A 49 -11.98 4.16 0.92
N LYS A 50 -11.78 4.32 -0.38
CA LYS A 50 -12.27 3.42 -1.41
C LYS A 50 -11.15 3.15 -2.39
N GLU A 51 -10.84 1.87 -2.56
CA GLU A 51 -9.86 1.37 -3.51
C GLU A 51 -10.58 0.55 -4.58
N VAL A 52 -10.17 0.70 -5.82
CA VAL A 52 -10.70 -0.07 -6.95
C VAL A 52 -9.54 -0.62 -7.74
N SER A 53 -9.42 -1.92 -7.80
CA SER A 53 -8.37 -2.62 -8.52
C SER A 53 -8.87 -3.23 -9.83
N PHE A 54 -7.97 -3.31 -10.79
CA PHE A 54 -8.21 -3.83 -12.13
C PHE A 54 -7.08 -4.81 -12.49
N THR A 55 -7.42 -6.00 -12.92
CA THR A 55 -6.44 -6.96 -13.47
C THR A 55 -6.39 -6.86 -14.99
N ASN A 56 -5.23 -7.18 -15.54
CA ASN A 56 -4.99 -7.18 -17.00
C ASN A 56 -5.41 -5.88 -17.69
N PHE A 57 -5.05 -4.75 -17.09
CA PHE A 57 -5.39 -3.40 -17.58
C PHE A 57 -5.11 -3.16 -19.07
N LEU A 58 -4.19 -3.90 -19.68
CA LEU A 58 -3.84 -3.81 -21.09
C LEU A 58 -4.45 -4.93 -21.96
N ALA A 59 -5.15 -5.89 -21.37
CA ALA A 59 -5.76 -6.97 -22.13
C ALA A 59 -7.13 -6.54 -22.69
N THR A 60 -7.27 -6.57 -24.00
CA THR A 60 -8.42 -6.01 -24.73
C THR A 60 -9.70 -6.83 -24.63
N GLU A 61 -9.70 -8.05 -24.12
CA GLU A 61 -10.84 -8.95 -24.24
C GLU A 61 -11.69 -9.16 -22.99
N ASN A 62 -11.18 -8.92 -21.77
CA ASN A 62 -11.98 -9.04 -20.53
C ASN A 62 -11.43 -8.13 -19.43
N GLY A 63 -10.95 -7.04 -19.75
CA GLY A 63 -10.39 -6.11 -18.84
C GLY A 63 -11.41 -5.76 -17.81
N VAL A 64 -11.29 -6.16 -16.62
CA VAL A 64 -11.27 -5.47 -15.91
C VAL A 64 -11.35 -5.22 -14.50
N PHE A 65 -12.46 -4.93 -13.97
CA PHE A 65 -12.76 -4.77 -12.56
C PHE A 65 -12.41 -6.07 -11.84
N ASP A 66 -11.47 -5.99 -10.92
CA ASP A 66 -11.04 -7.13 -10.11
C ASP A 66 -11.71 -7.09 -8.74
N ALA A 67 -11.46 -6.02 -8.02
CA ALA A 67 -11.98 -5.88 -6.67
C ALA A 67 -12.24 -4.42 -6.30
N THR A 68 -13.02 -4.23 -5.25
CA THR A 68 -13.16 -2.96 -4.57
C THR A 68 -13.02 -3.17 -3.08
N ASN A 69 -12.20 -2.36 -2.45
CA ASN A 69 -11.99 -2.34 -1.02
C ASN A 69 -12.59 -1.06 -0.42
N THR A 70 -13.26 -1.18 0.71
CA THR A 70 -13.70 -0.04 1.50
C THR A 70 -12.93 -0.08 2.81
N VAL A 71 -12.19 0.97 3.08
CA VAL A 71 -11.28 1.10 4.21
C VAL A 71 -11.84 2.11 5.20
N LEU A 72 -11.86 1.74 6.47
CA LEU A 72 -12.15 2.63 7.59
C LEU A 72 -11.01 2.51 8.59
N GLY A 73 -10.40 3.64 8.95
CA GLY A 73 -9.27 3.70 9.88
C GLY A 73 -9.46 4.72 10.98
N VAL A 74 -8.80 4.47 12.09
CA VAL A 74 -8.60 5.45 13.17
C VAL A 74 -7.15 5.37 13.59
N THR A 75 -6.42 6.47 13.42
CA THR A 75 -5.03 6.61 13.81
C THR A 75 -4.92 7.50 15.04
N TYR A 76 -4.21 7.05 16.06
CA TYR A 76 -3.87 7.79 17.26
C TYR A 76 -2.35 8.00 17.33
N THR A 77 -1.91 9.26 17.38
CA THR A 77 -0.51 9.67 17.39
C THR A 77 -0.14 10.31 18.74
N PRO A 78 0.08 9.50 19.80
CA PRO A 78 0.38 10.02 21.15
C PRO A 78 1.71 10.76 21.23
N HIS A 79 2.58 10.54 20.24
CA HIS A 79 3.91 11.16 20.16
C HIS A 79 4.31 11.28 18.68
N PRO A 80 5.02 12.33 18.26
CA PRO A 80 5.43 12.50 16.85
C PRO A 80 6.14 11.31 16.20
N ASN A 81 6.78 10.47 17.03
CA ASN A 81 7.54 9.30 16.56
C ASN A 81 6.77 7.98 16.64
N ILE A 82 5.53 7.96 17.06
CA ILE A 82 4.71 6.75 17.20
C ILE A 82 3.27 7.04 16.86
N ALA A 83 2.70 6.28 15.94
CA ALA A 83 1.26 6.20 15.73
C ALA A 83 0.76 4.76 15.97
N ILE A 84 -0.50 4.64 16.34
CA ILE A 84 -1.22 3.38 16.49
C ILE A 84 -2.46 3.51 15.62
N GLU A 85 -2.69 2.52 14.77
CA GLU A 85 -3.84 2.51 13.88
C GLU A 85 -4.72 1.28 14.12
N ALA A 86 -6.03 1.49 14.18
CA ALA A 86 -7.02 0.44 14.09
C ALA A 86 -7.80 0.60 12.79
N GLY A 87 -7.88 -0.45 12.00
CA GLY A 87 -8.51 -0.44 10.69
C GLY A 87 -9.54 -1.55 10.51
N TYR A 88 -10.47 -1.29 9.62
CA TYR A 88 -11.42 -2.27 9.11
C TYR A 88 -11.52 -2.11 7.59
N GLU A 89 -11.47 -3.23 6.89
CA GLU A 89 -11.62 -3.27 5.45
C GLU A 89 -12.72 -4.26 5.05
N PHE A 90 -13.44 -3.88 4.02
CA PHE A 90 -14.41 -4.72 3.36
C PHE A 90 -14.03 -4.87 1.88
N LEU A 91 -13.57 -6.06 1.52
CA LEU A 91 -13.20 -6.41 0.16
C LEU A 91 -14.36 -7.09 -0.55
N TYR A 92 -14.67 -6.62 -1.75
CA TYR A 92 -15.61 -7.23 -2.67
C TYR A 92 -14.89 -7.48 -4.01
N SER A 93 -14.80 -8.73 -4.42
CA SER A 93 -14.16 -9.16 -5.65
C SER A 93 -15.14 -9.96 -6.51
N ASN A 94 -15.27 -9.61 -7.77
CA ASN A 94 -15.98 -10.36 -8.85
C ASN A 94 -17.20 -11.19 -8.43
N ALA A 95 -18.06 -10.66 -7.56
CA ALA A 95 -19.30 -11.25 -7.08
C ALA A 95 -19.16 -12.53 -6.24
N GLU A 96 -17.97 -13.06 -5.98
CA GLU A 96 -17.82 -14.34 -5.28
C GLU A 96 -17.03 -14.24 -3.96
N VAL A 97 -16.15 -13.22 -3.80
CA VAL A 97 -15.32 -13.09 -2.61
C VAL A 97 -15.73 -11.85 -1.84
N MET A 98 -16.30 -12.05 -0.67
CA MET A 98 -16.49 -11.00 0.32
C MET A 98 -15.60 -11.30 1.51
N GLU A 99 -14.74 -10.35 1.83
CA GLU A 99 -13.83 -10.47 2.96
C GLU A 99 -13.98 -9.29 3.90
N HIS A 100 -13.85 -9.58 5.18
CA HIS A 100 -13.80 -8.60 6.25
C HIS A 100 -12.42 -8.69 6.89
N CYS A 101 -11.68 -7.60 6.90
CA CYS A 101 -10.37 -7.54 7.51
C CYS A 101 -10.38 -6.54 8.66
N VAL A 102 -9.89 -6.96 9.82
CA VAL A 102 -9.63 -6.10 10.97
C VAL A 102 -8.12 -5.99 11.15
N LYS A 103 -7.63 -4.77 11.31
CA LYS A 103 -6.21 -4.45 11.40
C LYS A 103 -5.91 -3.69 12.70
N LEU A 104 -4.75 -3.96 13.26
CA LEU A 104 -4.16 -3.19 14.34
C LEU A 104 -2.68 -3.00 14.04
N SER A 105 -2.25 -1.75 13.90
CA SER A 105 -0.90 -1.40 13.51
C SER A 105 -0.19 -0.57 14.59
N ALA A 106 1.12 -0.76 14.71
CA ALA A 106 2.02 0.13 15.40
C ALA A 106 3.00 0.73 14.38
N ILE A 107 3.15 2.05 14.39
CA ILE A 107 3.89 2.79 13.37
C ILE A 107 4.93 3.69 14.04
N PRO A 108 6.11 3.16 14.43
CA PRO A 108 7.25 4.00 14.76
C PRO A 108 7.74 4.74 13.51
N GLN A 109 8.04 6.03 13.68
CA GLN A 109 8.50 6.90 12.60
C GLN A 109 9.55 7.91 13.09
N VAL A 110 10.39 8.38 12.19
CA VAL A 110 11.40 9.39 12.48
C VAL A 110 11.63 10.33 11.29
N GLU A 111 11.69 11.61 11.60
CA GLU A 111 12.02 12.68 10.65
C GLU A 111 13.52 12.99 10.71
N LEU A 112 14.19 13.01 9.56
CA LEU A 112 15.60 13.30 9.41
C LEU A 112 15.82 14.36 8.30
N GLY A 113 15.53 15.61 8.64
CA GLY A 113 15.55 16.71 7.69
C GLY A 113 14.43 16.57 6.65
N ASP A 114 14.79 16.43 5.36
CA ASP A 114 13.82 16.24 4.29
C ASP A 114 13.38 14.79 4.14
N PHE A 115 13.90 13.86 4.95
CA PHE A 115 13.55 12.44 4.92
C PHE A 115 12.64 12.06 6.08
N SER A 116 11.70 11.16 5.82
CA SER A 116 10.98 10.41 6.84
C SER A 116 11.22 8.91 6.67
N LEU A 117 11.27 8.22 7.78
CA LEU A 117 11.41 6.76 7.85
C LEU A 117 10.29 6.25 8.71
N SER A 118 9.54 5.27 8.24
CA SER A 118 8.51 4.60 9.02
C SER A 118 8.62 3.08 8.91
N LEU A 119 8.20 2.41 9.98
CA LEU A 119 7.99 0.98 10.02
C LEU A 119 6.57 0.76 10.52
N GLN A 120 5.74 0.10 9.74
CA GLN A 120 4.40 -0.29 10.17
C GLN A 120 4.35 -1.79 10.38
N GLU A 121 4.05 -2.19 11.61
CA GLU A 121 3.80 -3.58 11.98
C GLU A 121 2.31 -3.77 12.22
N THR A 122 1.66 -4.57 11.39
CA THR A 122 0.21 -4.78 11.39
C THR A 122 -0.13 -6.22 11.72
N ALA A 123 -0.88 -6.44 12.79
CA ALA A 123 -1.59 -7.69 13.01
C ALA A 123 -2.96 -7.59 12.33
N GLN A 124 -3.25 -8.51 11.41
CA GLN A 124 -4.54 -8.52 10.74
C GLN A 124 -5.22 -9.87 10.77
N MET A 125 -6.55 -9.82 10.82
CA MET A 125 -7.44 -10.97 10.74
C MET A 125 -8.42 -10.75 9.60
N THR A 126 -8.37 -11.63 8.63
CA THR A 126 -9.31 -11.65 7.50
C THR A 126 -10.30 -12.79 7.65
N TYR A 127 -11.58 -12.49 7.53
CA TYR A 127 -12.67 -13.47 7.47
C TYR A 127 -13.21 -13.53 6.04
N SER A 128 -13.06 -14.67 5.40
CA SER A 128 -13.68 -14.96 4.09
C SER A 128 -15.11 -15.48 4.29
N MET A 129 -16.10 -14.77 3.75
CA MET A 129 -17.50 -15.17 3.82
C MET A 129 -17.78 -16.40 2.94
N PHE A 130 -17.04 -16.58 1.87
CA PHE A 130 -17.18 -17.71 0.97
C PHE A 130 -16.65 -19.00 1.58
N GLU A 131 -15.41 -18.97 2.05
CA GLU A 131 -14.75 -20.13 2.67
C GLU A 131 -15.19 -20.36 4.11
N LYS A 132 -15.82 -19.38 4.75
CA LYS A 132 -16.17 -19.37 6.19
C LYS A 132 -14.95 -19.65 7.07
N SER A 133 -13.82 -19.08 6.68
CA SER A 133 -12.52 -19.27 7.32
C SER A 133 -11.94 -17.94 7.81
N TYR A 134 -11.07 -18.05 8.81
CA TYR A 134 -10.28 -16.93 9.32
C TYR A 134 -8.83 -17.13 8.93
N ASN A 135 -8.21 -16.08 8.44
CA ASN A 135 -6.78 -16.02 8.20
C ASN A 135 -6.16 -14.94 9.10
N TRP A 136 -5.06 -15.27 9.75
CA TRP A 136 -4.29 -14.35 10.59
C TRP A 136 -2.92 -14.15 9.97
N GLN A 137 -2.47 -12.91 9.90
CA GLN A 137 -1.15 -12.59 9.38
C GLN A 137 -0.55 -11.36 10.05
N ILE A 138 0.77 -11.28 9.99
CA ILE A 138 1.55 -10.07 10.30
C ILE A 138 2.02 -9.49 9.00
N VAL A 139 1.78 -8.21 8.82
CA VAL A 139 2.28 -7.42 7.70
C VAL A 139 3.26 -6.40 8.22
N SER A 140 4.49 -6.45 7.71
CA SER A 140 5.56 -5.50 8.03
C SER A 140 5.81 -4.62 6.82
N ASN A 141 5.63 -3.32 6.95
CA ASN A 141 5.89 -2.33 5.90
C ASN A 141 6.97 -1.35 6.34
N TRP A 142 7.98 -1.19 5.54
CA TRP A 142 9.06 -0.22 5.72
C TRP A 142 9.02 0.81 4.62
N GLU A 143 8.95 2.07 5.00
CA GLU A 143 8.91 3.18 4.06
C GLU A 143 10.01 4.21 4.33
N VAL A 144 10.53 4.74 3.23
CA VAL A 144 11.39 5.92 3.21
C VAL A 144 10.75 6.93 2.29
N ALA A 145 10.39 8.10 2.81
CA ALA A 145 9.92 9.22 1.99
C ALA A 145 10.92 10.38 2.01
N TYR A 146 10.90 11.17 0.95
CA TYR A 146 11.75 12.34 0.74
C TYR A 146 10.93 13.52 0.23
N GLY A 147 10.75 14.53 1.06
CA GLY A 147 10.19 15.82 0.65
C GLY A 147 11.15 16.55 -0.26
N ILE A 148 10.75 16.83 -1.50
CA ILE A 148 11.61 17.51 -2.46
C ILE A 148 11.65 19.03 -2.12
N PRO A 149 12.79 19.57 -1.68
CA PRO A 149 12.86 20.94 -1.18
C PRO A 149 12.34 21.99 -2.16
N ASN A 150 11.56 22.93 -1.65
CA ASN A 150 10.93 24.04 -2.41
C ASN A 150 9.94 23.57 -3.49
N THR A 151 9.39 22.39 -3.36
CA THR A 151 8.31 21.88 -4.21
C THR A 151 7.21 21.27 -3.35
N PRO A 152 5.97 21.16 -3.84
CA PRO A 152 4.90 20.44 -3.15
C PRO A 152 4.95 18.92 -3.42
N LEU A 153 6.12 18.37 -3.74
CA LEU A 153 6.30 16.97 -4.11
C LEU A 153 7.04 16.19 -3.04
N SER A 154 6.59 14.97 -2.80
CA SER A 154 7.26 13.97 -1.97
C SER A 154 7.43 12.68 -2.76
N ALA A 155 8.61 12.08 -2.74
CA ALA A 155 8.87 10.79 -3.35
C ALA A 155 9.07 9.76 -2.24
N TYR A 156 8.55 8.54 -2.43
CA TYR A 156 8.71 7.48 -1.44
C TYR A 156 9.04 6.14 -2.09
N ILE A 157 9.63 5.28 -1.30
CA ILE A 157 9.80 3.85 -1.58
C ILE A 157 9.34 3.07 -0.36
N TYR A 158 8.75 1.92 -0.60
CA TYR A 158 8.40 1.01 0.49
C TYR A 158 8.67 -0.45 0.14
N THR A 159 8.74 -1.26 1.18
CA THR A 159 8.77 -2.71 1.07
C THR A 159 7.83 -3.28 2.11
N GLU A 160 6.93 -4.12 1.67
CA GLU A 160 5.99 -4.83 2.51
C GLU A 160 6.28 -6.33 2.46
N MET A 161 6.12 -6.98 3.60
CA MET A 161 6.27 -8.41 3.76
C MET A 161 5.07 -8.97 4.54
N THR A 162 4.37 -9.91 3.94
CA THR A 162 3.23 -10.60 4.55
C THR A 162 3.63 -11.96 5.09
N ASN A 163 3.35 -12.20 6.38
CA ASN A 163 3.66 -13.44 7.08
C ASN A 163 2.38 -14.07 7.64
N PRO A 164 1.89 -15.19 7.08
CA PRO A 164 0.74 -15.88 7.62
C PRO A 164 1.06 -16.51 8.98
N LEU A 165 0.12 -16.42 9.93
CA LEU A 165 0.21 -17.02 11.25
C LEU A 165 -0.51 -18.39 11.33
N THR A 166 -1.21 -18.78 10.28
CA THR A 166 -1.91 -20.07 10.24
C THR A 166 -0.95 -21.21 9.92
N PRO A 167 -0.97 -22.33 10.67
CA PRO A 167 0.06 -23.37 10.62
C PRO A 167 -0.10 -24.37 9.47
N ASN A 168 -0.36 -23.94 8.26
CA ASN A 168 -0.46 -24.81 7.10
C ASN A 168 0.76 -24.67 6.20
N ASN A 169 1.88 -25.32 6.55
CA ASN A 169 3.02 -25.65 5.66
C ASN A 169 3.45 -24.58 4.62
N THR A 170 3.04 -23.34 4.79
CA THR A 170 3.44 -22.23 3.94
C THR A 170 4.82 -21.75 4.34
N PRO A 171 5.68 -21.36 3.39
CA PRO A 171 6.95 -20.72 3.70
C PRO A 171 6.74 -19.50 4.59
N TRP A 172 7.77 -19.10 5.32
CA TRP A 172 7.78 -17.97 6.26
C TRP A 172 7.33 -16.64 5.66
N HIS A 173 7.27 -16.54 4.34
CA HIS A 173 6.87 -15.35 3.60
C HIS A 173 5.90 -15.77 2.51
N ASP A 174 4.70 -15.22 2.55
CA ASP A 174 3.70 -15.49 1.53
C ASP A 174 3.85 -14.53 0.35
N GLU A 175 4.13 -13.27 0.65
CA GLU A 175 4.27 -12.22 -0.35
C GLU A 175 5.28 -11.17 0.07
N PHE A 176 6.05 -10.69 -0.91
CA PHE A 176 6.83 -9.47 -0.82
C PHE A 176 6.30 -8.47 -1.85
N CYS A 177 6.13 -7.24 -1.41
CA CYS A 177 5.75 -6.14 -2.24
C CYS A 177 6.78 -5.01 -2.13
N HIS A 178 7.12 -4.39 -3.24
CA HIS A 178 8.01 -3.26 -3.32
C HIS A 178 7.35 -2.16 -4.11
N GLY A 179 7.23 -0.99 -3.53
CA GLY A 179 6.60 0.15 -4.17
C GLY A 179 7.51 1.37 -4.27
N VAL A 180 7.20 2.20 -5.25
CA VAL A 180 7.76 3.54 -5.41
C VAL A 180 6.66 4.48 -5.84
N GLY A 181 6.62 5.66 -5.27
CA GLY A 181 5.58 6.63 -5.61
C GLY A 181 6.06 8.08 -5.51
N LEU A 182 5.18 8.94 -5.98
CA LEU A 182 5.32 10.38 -5.95
C LEU A 182 3.98 10.99 -5.55
N ASP A 183 3.99 11.79 -4.50
CA ASP A 183 2.84 12.56 -4.03
C ASP A 183 3.00 14.03 -4.38
N TRP A 184 1.91 14.63 -4.77
CA TRP A 184 1.78 16.04 -5.02
C TRP A 184 0.72 16.66 -4.10
N SER A 185 1.15 17.43 -3.12
CA SER A 185 0.25 18.25 -2.29
C SER A 185 -0.22 19.46 -3.11
N ILE A 186 -1.43 19.36 -3.66
CA ILE A 186 -2.04 20.41 -4.50
C ILE A 186 -2.28 21.66 -3.65
N ASP A 187 -2.77 21.44 -2.44
CA ASP A 187 -2.99 22.45 -1.40
C ASP A 187 -2.90 21.79 0.00
N GLU A 188 -3.32 22.49 1.06
CA GLU A 188 -3.26 22.03 2.45
C GLU A 188 -4.20 20.85 2.74
N ILE A 189 -5.17 20.62 1.87
CA ILE A 189 -6.20 19.59 2.03
C ILE A 189 -6.00 18.43 1.04
N ASN A 190 -5.59 18.73 -0.20
CA ASN A 190 -5.66 17.81 -1.31
C ASN A 190 -4.29 17.29 -1.71
N THR A 191 -4.12 15.98 -1.73
CA THR A 191 -2.93 15.29 -2.23
C THR A 191 -3.30 14.32 -3.35
N LEU A 192 -2.53 14.34 -4.44
CA LEU A 192 -2.61 13.40 -5.54
C LEU A 192 -1.32 12.58 -5.59
N GLY A 193 -1.45 11.26 -5.58
CA GLY A 193 -0.35 10.32 -5.67
C GLY A 193 -0.37 9.52 -6.96
N ILE A 194 0.81 9.11 -7.42
CA ILE A 194 0.99 8.08 -8.43
C ILE A 194 2.04 7.11 -7.93
N TYR A 195 1.79 5.81 -8.08
CA TYR A 195 2.73 4.80 -7.62
C TYR A 195 2.81 3.60 -8.56
N TYR A 196 3.91 2.90 -8.44
CA TYR A 196 4.14 1.61 -9.04
C TYR A 196 4.53 0.62 -7.95
N GLU A 197 3.97 -0.56 -8.04
CA GLU A 197 4.19 -1.66 -7.12
C GLU A 197 4.59 -2.91 -7.88
N PHE A 198 5.53 -3.63 -7.33
CA PHE A 198 5.94 -4.95 -7.77
C PHE A 198 5.79 -5.91 -6.59
N SER A 199 4.92 -6.88 -6.73
CA SER A 199 4.78 -7.93 -5.73
C SER A 199 5.20 -9.28 -6.30
N HIS A 200 5.68 -10.13 -5.41
CA HIS A 200 6.05 -11.48 -5.77
C HIS A 200 5.70 -12.47 -4.66
N THR A 201 5.12 -13.57 -5.08
CA THR A 201 4.87 -14.76 -4.28
C THR A 201 5.83 -15.88 -4.72
N VAL A 202 5.69 -17.07 -4.13
CA VAL A 202 6.43 -18.26 -4.55
C VAL A 202 6.15 -18.60 -6.02
N ASP A 203 4.93 -18.34 -6.51
CA ASP A 203 4.43 -18.84 -7.79
C ASP A 203 4.23 -17.76 -8.85
N SER A 204 4.11 -16.48 -8.47
CA SER A 204 3.73 -15.41 -9.38
C SER A 204 4.49 -14.11 -9.15
N TYR A 205 4.44 -13.26 -10.18
CA TYR A 205 4.82 -11.86 -10.13
C TYR A 205 3.62 -10.99 -10.48
N SER A 206 3.47 -9.87 -9.79
CA SER A 206 2.43 -8.89 -10.08
C SER A 206 3.04 -7.49 -10.20
N HIS A 207 2.54 -6.73 -11.12
CA HIS A 207 2.87 -5.33 -11.32
C HIS A 207 1.60 -4.53 -11.22
N LEU A 208 1.63 -3.43 -10.49
CA LEU A 208 0.47 -2.56 -10.31
C LEU A 208 0.89 -1.12 -10.51
N ILE A 209 0.07 -0.37 -11.24
CA ILE A 209 0.19 1.08 -11.36
C ILE A 209 -1.05 1.68 -10.70
N GLY A 210 -0.85 2.54 -9.72
CA GLY A 210 -1.95 3.16 -8.99
C GLY A 210 -1.93 4.68 -9.05
N ILE A 211 -3.12 5.24 -8.85
CA ILE A 211 -3.35 6.66 -8.66
C ILE A 211 -4.17 6.82 -7.40
N GLY A 212 -3.66 7.61 -6.45
CA GLY A 212 -4.32 7.91 -5.20
C GLY A 212 -4.74 9.38 -5.10
N TYR A 213 -5.86 9.63 -4.46
CA TYR A 213 -6.29 10.96 -4.07
C TYR A 213 -6.71 10.94 -2.60
N THR A 214 -6.17 11.89 -1.83
CA THR A 214 -6.50 12.06 -0.41
C THR A 214 -6.97 13.48 -0.14
N ALA A 215 -8.08 13.61 0.57
CA ALA A 215 -8.58 14.87 1.11
C ALA A 215 -8.53 14.84 2.64
N SER A 216 -7.74 15.73 3.27
CA SER A 216 -7.51 15.79 4.73
C SER A 216 -8.10 17.08 5.30
N PHE A 217 -8.97 16.97 6.35
CA PHE A 217 -9.75 18.07 6.94
C PHE A 217 -9.44 18.27 8.43
#